data_90057047ca48c2d9404d07453dcb2bcd
#
_entry.id   90057047ca48c2d9404d07453dcb2bcd
#
_cell.length_a   1.000
_cell.length_b   1.000
_cell.length_c   1.000
_cell.angle_alpha   90.00
_cell.angle_beta   90.00
_cell.angle_gamma   90.00
#
_symmetry.space_group_name_H-M   'P 1'
#
loop_
_entity.id
_entity.type
_entity.pdbx_description
1 polymer ?
#
loop_
_entity_poly.entity_id
_entity_poly.type
_entity_poly.pdbx_seq_one_letter_code
_entity_poly.pdbx_strand_id
1 'polypeptide(L)'
;MKLIIDFDSFIYRACFACEDMVEIKPRVYVQAYSLDKGFEYFKNIMDAMLKATACDSYIICLSDWRNFRKEVVPTYKSNRKTKSPPFFDELKKMVYDRFECISKPYLEADDLCRALYEDNPRDSIIASIDKDLQSFPCKLFNPDHVEWGVRRIDERKAFENFAKQLIMGDKTDGYEGIKGMGESRTSKLLPKLKSIDDIVAYYIENGYTEDDFRQVYNQAKILGKKEIGELRLELYGGELWTIPKQEMWLEWYL
;
A
#
# COMPACT_ATOMS: atom_id res chain seq x y z
N MET A 1 -5.60 -20.47 -6.13
CA MET A 1 -5.78 -19.01 -5.92
C MET A 1 -4.47 -18.38 -5.50
N LYS A 2 -4.14 -17.18 -6.00
CA LYS A 2 -2.91 -16.46 -5.69
C LYS A 2 -3.14 -15.43 -4.57
N LEU A 3 -2.29 -15.44 -3.55
CA LEU A 3 -2.27 -14.42 -2.50
C LEU A 3 -1.31 -13.30 -2.89
N ILE A 4 -1.81 -12.08 -3.04
CA ILE A 4 -1.03 -10.87 -3.32
C ILE A 4 -0.80 -10.17 -1.99
N ILE A 5 0.46 -10.02 -1.59
CA ILE A 5 0.81 -9.59 -0.24
C ILE A 5 1.44 -8.21 -0.30
N ASP A 6 0.81 -7.25 0.37
CA ASP A 6 1.37 -5.95 0.64
C ASP A 6 2.44 -6.09 1.75
N PHE A 7 3.71 -6.12 1.33
CA PHE A 7 4.82 -6.37 2.23
C PHE A 7 5.06 -5.26 3.25
N ASP A 8 4.83 -4.01 2.84
CA ASP A 8 5.09 -2.86 3.70
C ASP A 8 4.27 -2.92 5.00
N SER A 9 3.12 -3.59 4.95
CA SER A 9 2.28 -3.85 6.11
C SER A 9 2.93 -4.80 7.15
N PHE A 10 3.90 -5.63 6.76
CA PHE A 10 4.43 -6.70 7.62
C PHE A 10 5.91 -6.54 7.97
N ILE A 11 6.70 -5.86 7.14
CA ILE A 11 8.15 -5.72 7.34
C ILE A 11 8.48 -5.05 8.68
N TYR A 12 7.76 -4.00 9.06
CA TYR A 12 7.98 -3.33 10.33
C TYR A 12 7.80 -4.27 11.52
N ARG A 13 6.78 -5.13 11.48
CA ARG A 13 6.53 -6.11 12.53
C ARG A 13 7.64 -7.16 12.62
N ALA A 14 8.12 -7.60 11.47
CA ALA A 14 9.25 -8.53 11.41
C ALA A 14 10.53 -7.88 11.98
N CYS A 15 10.76 -6.58 11.73
CA CYS A 15 11.86 -5.85 12.33
C CYS A 15 11.75 -5.78 13.87
N PHE A 16 10.56 -5.50 14.41
CA PHE A 16 10.36 -5.52 15.85
C PHE A 16 10.53 -6.93 16.44
N ALA A 17 10.18 -7.97 15.70
CA ALA A 17 10.43 -9.35 16.12
C ALA A 17 11.93 -9.74 16.14
N CYS A 18 12.82 -8.95 15.52
CA CYS A 18 14.26 -9.10 15.65
C CYS A 18 14.75 -8.74 17.04
N GLU A 19 14.03 -7.88 17.78
CA GLU A 19 14.46 -7.40 19.08
C GLU A 19 14.33 -8.48 20.16
N ASP A 20 15.33 -8.52 21.04
CA ASP A 20 15.38 -9.40 22.19
C ASP A 20 16.01 -8.69 23.39
N MET A 21 15.65 -9.10 24.58
CA MET A 21 16.28 -8.63 25.81
C MET A 21 17.02 -9.77 26.46
N VAL A 22 18.35 -9.69 26.45
CA VAL A 22 19.22 -10.74 27.01
C VAL A 22 19.72 -10.31 28.37
N GLU A 23 19.44 -11.11 29.40
CA GLU A 23 20.01 -10.91 30.74
C GLU A 23 21.47 -11.39 30.75
N ILE A 24 22.41 -10.44 30.93
CA ILE A 24 23.85 -10.71 30.96
C ILE A 24 24.39 -10.86 32.40
N LYS A 25 23.67 -10.33 33.36
CA LYS A 25 23.91 -10.48 34.82
C LYS A 25 22.55 -10.32 35.54
N PRO A 26 22.38 -10.81 36.76
CA PRO A 26 21.15 -10.64 37.52
C PRO A 26 20.62 -9.19 37.45
N ARG A 27 19.44 -9.02 36.86
CA ARG A 27 18.76 -7.72 36.66
C ARG A 27 19.46 -6.74 35.71
N VAL A 28 20.48 -7.18 34.95
CA VAL A 28 21.15 -6.36 33.92
C VAL A 28 20.83 -6.96 32.54
N TYR A 29 20.06 -6.22 31.77
CA TYR A 29 19.60 -6.62 30.44
C TYR A 29 20.28 -5.76 29.37
N VAL A 30 20.59 -6.38 28.25
CA VAL A 30 21.04 -5.70 27.04
C VAL A 30 20.06 -6.00 25.91
N GLN A 31 19.80 -5.01 25.09
CA GLN A 31 19.04 -5.20 23.89
C GLN A 31 19.90 -5.94 22.87
N ALA A 32 19.41 -7.08 22.43
CA ALA A 32 20.03 -7.90 21.41
C ALA A 32 19.11 -7.95 20.18
N TYR A 33 19.67 -8.35 19.05
CA TYR A 33 18.93 -8.42 17.79
C TYR A 33 19.26 -9.72 17.09
N SER A 34 18.24 -10.35 16.50
CA SER A 34 18.37 -11.56 15.69
C SER A 34 17.60 -11.40 14.40
N LEU A 35 18.33 -11.30 13.30
CA LEU A 35 17.75 -11.22 11.96
C LEU A 35 16.95 -12.49 11.62
N ASP A 36 17.43 -13.65 12.06
CA ASP A 36 16.74 -14.93 11.84
C ASP A 36 15.38 -14.97 12.54
N LYS A 37 15.25 -14.41 13.75
CA LYS A 37 13.94 -14.30 14.43
C LYS A 37 12.95 -13.47 13.65
N GLY A 38 13.37 -12.32 13.12
CA GLY A 38 12.52 -11.47 12.28
C GLY A 38 12.10 -12.18 11.01
N PHE A 39 13.02 -12.89 10.38
CA PHE A 39 12.73 -13.67 9.17
C PHE A 39 11.76 -14.82 9.45
N GLU A 40 11.95 -15.59 10.50
CA GLU A 40 11.05 -16.68 10.91
C GLU A 40 9.66 -16.14 11.30
N TYR A 41 9.61 -14.99 11.97
CA TYR A 41 8.33 -14.31 12.25
C TYR A 41 7.59 -13.99 10.97
N PHE A 42 8.26 -13.40 9.97
CA PHE A 42 7.68 -13.12 8.67
C PHE A 42 7.17 -14.38 7.97
N LYS A 43 7.99 -15.44 7.93
CA LYS A 43 7.62 -16.72 7.35
C LYS A 43 6.37 -17.32 8.01
N ASN A 44 6.29 -17.27 9.33
CA ASN A 44 5.14 -17.78 10.08
C ASN A 44 3.85 -17.00 9.74
N ILE A 45 3.94 -15.68 9.55
CA ILE A 45 2.79 -14.87 9.08
C ILE A 45 2.39 -15.29 7.67
N MET A 46 3.34 -15.48 6.77
CA MET A 46 3.09 -15.96 5.40
C MET A 46 2.34 -17.29 5.40
N ASP A 47 2.84 -18.28 6.13
CA ASP A 47 2.23 -19.60 6.22
C ASP A 47 0.82 -19.55 6.82
N ALA A 48 0.62 -18.70 7.83
CA ALA A 48 -0.68 -18.48 8.44
C ALA A 48 -1.68 -17.84 7.45
N MET A 49 -1.24 -16.85 6.67
CA MET A 49 -2.08 -16.20 5.65
C MET A 49 -2.47 -17.16 4.54
N LEU A 50 -1.53 -17.96 4.01
CA LEU A 50 -1.79 -18.96 2.98
C LEU A 50 -2.80 -19.99 3.47
N LYS A 51 -2.63 -20.47 4.70
CA LYS A 51 -3.57 -21.40 5.33
C LYS A 51 -4.97 -20.81 5.52
N ALA A 52 -5.05 -19.56 6.02
CA ALA A 52 -6.32 -18.90 6.30
C ALA A 52 -7.11 -18.56 5.02
N THR A 53 -6.42 -18.27 3.92
CA THR A 53 -7.03 -17.92 2.64
C THR A 53 -7.21 -19.10 1.70
N ALA A 54 -6.65 -20.27 2.05
CA ALA A 54 -6.57 -21.46 1.20
C ALA A 54 -5.94 -21.18 -0.19
N CYS A 55 -5.00 -20.21 -0.24
CA CYS A 55 -4.23 -19.93 -1.44
C CYS A 55 -3.08 -20.94 -1.57
N ASP A 56 -2.79 -21.35 -2.81
CA ASP A 56 -1.75 -22.31 -3.18
C ASP A 56 -0.48 -21.67 -3.74
N SER A 57 -0.56 -20.37 -4.01
CA SER A 57 0.54 -19.57 -4.52
C SER A 57 0.47 -18.15 -3.95
N TYR A 58 1.56 -17.41 -4.04
CA TYR A 58 1.63 -16.04 -3.57
C TYR A 58 2.52 -15.18 -4.46
N ILE A 59 2.47 -13.87 -4.24
CA ILE A 59 3.45 -12.89 -4.69
C ILE A 59 3.52 -11.76 -3.67
N ILE A 60 4.74 -11.32 -3.35
CA ILE A 60 4.99 -10.25 -2.38
C ILE A 60 5.27 -8.96 -3.15
N CYS A 61 4.46 -7.93 -2.90
CA CYS A 61 4.63 -6.60 -3.46
C CYS A 61 5.51 -5.76 -2.55
N LEU A 62 6.56 -5.17 -3.09
CA LEU A 62 7.54 -4.34 -2.39
C LEU A 62 7.52 -2.93 -2.97
N SER A 63 7.45 -1.93 -2.09
CA SER A 63 7.61 -0.53 -2.53
C SER A 63 9.04 -0.26 -3.02
N ASP A 64 9.15 0.48 -4.12
CA ASP A 64 10.43 1.08 -4.54
C ASP A 64 10.80 2.22 -3.56
N TRP A 65 12.08 2.53 -3.46
CA TRP A 65 12.56 3.67 -2.66
C TRP A 65 12.16 5.01 -3.28
N ARG A 66 11.99 5.07 -4.60
CA ARG A 66 11.38 6.18 -5.34
C ARG A 66 9.86 6.07 -5.24
N ASN A 67 9.19 7.22 -5.36
CA ASN A 67 7.73 7.25 -5.30
C ASN A 67 7.22 8.36 -6.20
N PHE A 68 6.41 8.01 -7.22
CA PHE A 68 5.87 8.99 -8.13
C PHE A 68 5.03 10.07 -7.42
N ARG A 69 4.37 9.73 -6.31
CA ARG A 69 3.59 10.70 -5.54
C ARG A 69 4.46 11.82 -4.99
N LYS A 70 5.72 11.54 -4.63
CA LYS A 70 6.70 12.56 -4.20
C LYS A 70 7.20 13.42 -5.35
N GLU A 71 7.25 12.89 -6.56
CA GLU A 71 7.59 13.67 -7.76
C GLU A 71 6.47 14.66 -8.10
N VAL A 72 5.20 14.25 -7.93
CA VAL A 72 4.02 15.09 -8.22
C VAL A 72 3.69 16.02 -7.05
N VAL A 73 3.81 15.53 -5.81
CA VAL A 73 3.52 16.29 -4.57
C VAL A 73 4.68 16.08 -3.58
N PRO A 74 5.70 16.95 -3.59
CA PRO A 74 6.92 16.78 -2.78
C PRO A 74 6.68 16.67 -1.27
N THR A 75 5.53 17.13 -0.78
CA THR A 75 5.14 17.04 0.63
C THR A 75 4.54 15.70 1.03
N TYR A 76 4.30 14.78 0.07
CA TYR A 76 3.73 13.46 0.35
C TYR A 76 4.59 12.69 1.36
N LYS A 77 3.97 12.23 2.45
CA LYS A 77 4.63 11.50 3.55
C LYS A 77 5.83 12.24 4.18
N SER A 78 5.97 13.58 3.98
CA SER A 78 7.07 14.36 4.55
C SER A 78 7.01 14.50 6.08
N ASN A 79 5.83 14.27 6.66
CA ASN A 79 5.59 14.22 8.11
C ASN A 79 6.15 12.95 8.78
N ARG A 80 6.49 11.91 8.00
CA ARG A 80 7.07 10.67 8.51
C ARG A 80 8.54 10.89 8.88
N LYS A 81 8.77 11.23 10.16
CA LYS A 81 10.12 11.47 10.72
C LYS A 81 10.78 10.21 11.27
N THR A 82 10.07 9.10 11.28
CA THR A 82 10.56 7.85 11.86
C THR A 82 11.64 7.25 10.95
N LYS A 83 12.81 7.00 11.52
CA LYS A 83 13.85 6.20 10.85
C LYS A 83 13.32 4.77 10.70
N SER A 84 13.75 4.10 9.64
CA SER A 84 13.51 2.66 9.49
C SER A 84 13.98 1.93 10.76
N PRO A 85 13.24 0.92 11.21
CA PRO A 85 13.67 0.11 12.34
C PRO A 85 14.98 -0.62 12.01
N PRO A 86 15.72 -1.08 13.03
CA PRO A 86 16.91 -1.91 12.82
C PRO A 86 16.60 -3.12 11.92
N PHE A 87 17.53 -3.49 11.05
CA PHE A 87 17.42 -4.62 10.12
C PHE A 87 16.35 -4.53 9.05
N PHE A 88 15.78 -3.35 8.82
CA PHE A 88 14.75 -3.16 7.79
C PHE A 88 15.25 -3.57 6.39
N ASP A 89 16.41 -3.06 5.99
CA ASP A 89 16.98 -3.32 4.67
C ASP A 89 17.49 -4.76 4.54
N GLU A 90 18.07 -5.31 5.61
CA GLU A 90 18.54 -6.70 5.65
C GLU A 90 17.38 -7.70 5.56
N LEU A 91 16.30 -7.47 6.32
CA LEU A 91 15.10 -8.29 6.24
C LEU A 91 14.42 -8.18 4.87
N LYS A 92 14.30 -6.96 4.34
CA LYS A 92 13.75 -6.74 3.00
C LYS A 92 14.54 -7.51 1.95
N LYS A 93 15.89 -7.47 2.05
CA LYS A 93 16.77 -8.25 1.16
C LYS A 93 16.57 -9.75 1.35
N MET A 94 16.52 -10.27 2.59
CA MET A 94 16.29 -11.68 2.84
C MET A 94 14.98 -12.18 2.27
N VAL A 95 13.91 -11.39 2.37
CA VAL A 95 12.60 -11.72 1.79
C VAL A 95 12.70 -11.71 0.27
N TYR A 96 13.30 -10.69 -0.32
CA TYR A 96 13.49 -10.59 -1.76
C TYR A 96 14.28 -11.77 -2.35
N ASP A 97 15.33 -12.22 -1.65
CA ASP A 97 16.21 -13.31 -2.10
C ASP A 97 15.56 -14.72 -1.96
N ARG A 98 14.52 -14.87 -1.12
CA ARG A 98 13.99 -16.20 -0.74
C ARG A 98 12.52 -16.42 -1.08
N PHE A 99 11.79 -15.39 -1.47
CA PHE A 99 10.37 -15.45 -1.81
C PHE A 99 10.10 -14.88 -3.21
N GLU A 100 8.95 -15.25 -3.79
CA GLU A 100 8.48 -14.64 -5.04
C GLU A 100 8.04 -13.21 -4.75
N CYS A 101 8.83 -12.24 -5.21
CA CYS A 101 8.63 -10.81 -4.97
C CYS A 101 8.55 -10.01 -6.26
N ILE A 102 7.83 -8.90 -6.22
CA ILE A 102 7.78 -7.91 -7.29
C ILE A 102 7.99 -6.52 -6.71
N SER A 103 8.83 -5.73 -7.38
CA SER A 103 8.98 -4.29 -7.16
C SER A 103 9.11 -3.61 -8.51
N LYS A 104 8.57 -2.43 -8.65
CA LYS A 104 8.66 -1.63 -9.89
C LYS A 104 9.07 -0.21 -9.55
N PRO A 105 9.90 0.43 -10.40
CA PRO A 105 10.34 1.80 -10.19
C PRO A 105 9.15 2.75 -9.98
N TYR A 106 9.29 3.64 -9.00
CA TYR A 106 8.32 4.68 -8.62
C TYR A 106 6.98 4.20 -8.05
N LEU A 107 6.73 2.90 -7.92
CA LEU A 107 5.47 2.36 -7.40
C LEU A 107 5.60 1.95 -5.93
N GLU A 108 4.52 2.13 -5.20
CA GLU A 108 4.34 1.56 -3.87
C GLU A 108 3.75 0.14 -3.97
N ALA A 109 3.85 -0.62 -2.88
CA ALA A 109 3.36 -2.00 -2.83
C ALA A 109 1.85 -2.09 -3.11
N ASP A 110 1.06 -1.12 -2.65
CA ASP A 110 -0.39 -1.03 -2.87
C ASP A 110 -0.75 -0.85 -4.35
N ASP A 111 0.03 -0.05 -5.11
CA ASP A 111 -0.17 0.09 -6.56
C ASP A 111 0.04 -1.26 -7.26
N LEU A 112 1.09 -1.99 -6.87
CA LEU A 112 1.37 -3.33 -7.40
C LEU A 112 0.29 -4.33 -6.99
N CYS A 113 -0.18 -4.28 -5.73
CA CYS A 113 -1.27 -5.14 -5.26
C CYS A 113 -2.53 -4.94 -6.10
N ARG A 114 -2.91 -3.69 -6.38
CA ARG A 114 -4.07 -3.39 -7.21
C ARG A 114 -3.87 -3.86 -8.65
N ALA A 115 -2.75 -3.54 -9.28
CA ALA A 115 -2.49 -3.91 -10.66
C ALA A 115 -2.50 -5.43 -10.88
N LEU A 116 -1.85 -6.19 -9.98
CA LEU A 116 -1.84 -7.65 -10.03
C LEU A 116 -3.23 -8.25 -9.77
N TYR A 117 -4.01 -7.66 -8.88
CA TYR A 117 -5.38 -8.09 -8.62
C TYR A 117 -6.28 -7.87 -9.84
N GLU A 118 -6.16 -6.72 -10.52
CA GLU A 118 -6.92 -6.40 -11.73
C GLU A 118 -6.65 -7.36 -12.90
N ASP A 119 -5.46 -7.98 -12.94
CA ASP A 119 -5.13 -8.98 -13.95
C ASP A 119 -5.91 -10.29 -13.79
N ASN A 120 -6.15 -10.74 -12.56
CA ASN A 120 -6.89 -11.97 -12.30
C ASN A 120 -7.78 -11.88 -11.03
N PRO A 121 -8.84 -11.06 -11.04
CA PRO A 121 -9.66 -10.81 -9.85
C PRO A 121 -10.45 -12.04 -9.37
N ARG A 122 -10.65 -13.05 -10.23
CA ARG A 122 -11.37 -14.28 -9.86
C ARG A 122 -10.52 -15.16 -8.96
N ASP A 123 -9.21 -15.28 -9.28
CA ASP A 123 -8.29 -16.20 -8.64
C ASP A 123 -7.25 -15.51 -7.74
N SER A 124 -7.49 -14.25 -7.37
CA SER A 124 -6.60 -13.48 -6.50
C SER A 124 -7.30 -12.99 -5.23
N ILE A 125 -6.50 -12.87 -4.16
CA ILE A 125 -6.87 -12.27 -2.88
C ILE A 125 -5.72 -11.35 -2.47
N ILE A 126 -6.00 -10.13 -2.02
CA ILE A 126 -4.98 -9.23 -1.46
C ILE A 126 -4.92 -9.45 0.05
N ALA A 127 -3.72 -9.60 0.60
CA ALA A 127 -3.46 -9.63 2.04
C ALA A 127 -2.79 -8.33 2.48
N SER A 128 -3.46 -7.55 3.30
CA SER A 128 -2.93 -6.32 3.90
C SER A 128 -3.73 -5.92 5.14
N ILE A 129 -3.09 -5.16 6.01
CA ILE A 129 -3.72 -4.46 7.13
C ILE A 129 -4.09 -3.02 6.77
N ASP A 130 -3.61 -2.52 5.62
CA ASP A 130 -3.88 -1.15 5.20
C ASP A 130 -5.33 -0.99 4.75
N LYS A 131 -6.00 0.01 5.36
CA LYS A 131 -7.38 0.39 5.02
C LYS A 131 -7.51 0.96 3.61
N ASP A 132 -6.41 1.52 3.08
CA ASP A 132 -6.43 2.27 1.82
C ASP A 132 -6.60 1.33 0.62
N LEU A 133 -6.21 0.05 0.75
CA LEU A 133 -6.53 -1.01 -0.21
C LEU A 133 -8.05 -1.32 -0.33
N GLN A 134 -8.89 -0.71 0.50
CA GLN A 134 -10.34 -0.76 0.34
C GLN A 134 -10.88 0.35 -0.59
N SER A 135 -10.02 1.14 -1.22
CA SER A 135 -10.41 2.23 -2.14
C SER A 135 -10.67 1.77 -3.58
N PHE A 136 -10.55 0.49 -3.86
CA PHE A 136 -10.89 -0.13 -5.14
C PHE A 136 -11.56 -1.50 -4.93
N PRO A 137 -12.34 -2.01 -5.91
CA PRO A 137 -13.01 -3.30 -5.77
C PRO A 137 -12.01 -4.44 -5.70
N CYS A 138 -12.04 -5.23 -4.61
CA CYS A 138 -11.12 -6.35 -4.44
C CYS A 138 -11.65 -7.40 -3.45
N LYS A 139 -10.96 -8.56 -3.39
CA LYS A 139 -11.03 -9.51 -2.28
C LYS A 139 -9.87 -9.21 -1.35
N LEU A 140 -10.16 -8.84 -0.12
CA LEU A 140 -9.19 -8.43 0.89
C LEU A 140 -9.23 -9.36 2.09
N PHE A 141 -8.06 -9.83 2.50
CA PHE A 141 -7.83 -10.55 3.74
C PHE A 141 -6.98 -9.68 4.68
N ASN A 142 -7.47 -9.47 5.89
CA ASN A 142 -6.72 -8.76 6.93
C ASN A 142 -6.22 -9.77 7.97
N PRO A 143 -4.91 -10.04 8.06
CA PRO A 143 -4.36 -11.02 9.00
C PRO A 143 -4.46 -10.62 10.48
N ASP A 144 -4.75 -9.35 10.79
CA ASP A 144 -5.04 -8.91 12.16
C ASP A 144 -6.48 -9.26 12.59
N HIS A 145 -7.30 -9.60 11.62
CA HIS A 145 -8.72 -9.91 11.79
C HIS A 145 -9.08 -11.17 11.00
N VAL A 146 -8.42 -12.28 11.33
CA VAL A 146 -8.62 -13.57 10.67
C VAL A 146 -10.07 -14.03 10.75
N GLU A 147 -10.77 -13.67 11.83
CA GLU A 147 -12.19 -13.96 12.04
C GLU A 147 -13.13 -13.32 11.01
N TRP A 148 -12.67 -12.28 10.32
CA TRP A 148 -13.46 -11.67 9.23
C TRP A 148 -13.40 -12.48 7.94
N GLY A 149 -12.44 -13.39 7.80
CA GLY A 149 -12.18 -14.12 6.58
C GLY A 149 -11.83 -13.22 5.39
N VAL A 150 -11.99 -13.74 4.17
CA VAL A 150 -11.80 -12.96 2.94
C VAL A 150 -13.04 -12.11 2.69
N ARG A 151 -12.90 -10.80 2.76
CA ARG A 151 -13.97 -9.84 2.50
C ARG A 151 -13.95 -9.37 1.05
N ARG A 152 -15.12 -9.20 0.47
CA ARG A 152 -15.28 -8.58 -0.85
C ARG A 152 -15.60 -7.10 -0.68
N ILE A 153 -14.78 -6.26 -1.26
CA ILE A 153 -15.02 -4.83 -1.42
C ILE A 153 -15.66 -4.65 -2.79
N ASP A 154 -16.93 -4.27 -2.83
CA ASP A 154 -17.63 -3.96 -4.08
C ASP A 154 -17.33 -2.53 -4.56
N GLU A 155 -17.78 -2.19 -5.77
CA GLU A 155 -17.56 -0.88 -6.39
C GLU A 155 -18.11 0.28 -5.54
N ARG A 156 -19.31 0.10 -4.96
CA ARG A 156 -19.93 1.13 -4.15
C ARG A 156 -19.14 1.39 -2.87
N LYS A 157 -18.75 0.32 -2.18
CA LYS A 157 -17.95 0.43 -0.95
C LYS A 157 -16.55 0.99 -1.23
N ALA A 158 -15.93 0.58 -2.31
CA ALA A 158 -14.65 1.10 -2.76
C ALA A 158 -14.73 2.61 -3.03
N PHE A 159 -15.74 3.05 -3.78
CA PHE A 159 -15.96 4.47 -4.02
C PHE A 159 -16.19 5.25 -2.72
N GLU A 160 -17.02 4.75 -1.80
CA GLU A 160 -17.26 5.41 -0.50
C GLU A 160 -15.98 5.56 0.32
N ASN A 161 -15.14 4.52 0.37
CA ASN A 161 -13.87 4.57 1.08
C ASN A 161 -12.91 5.57 0.43
N PHE A 162 -12.82 5.59 -0.90
CA PHE A 162 -11.98 6.54 -1.62
C PHE A 162 -12.48 7.99 -1.48
N ALA A 163 -13.78 8.22 -1.64
CA ALA A 163 -14.41 9.53 -1.42
C ALA A 163 -14.16 10.05 0.01
N LYS A 164 -14.19 9.16 0.98
CA LYS A 164 -13.90 9.48 2.38
C LYS A 164 -12.46 9.97 2.55
N GLN A 165 -11.48 9.30 1.95
CA GLN A 165 -10.08 9.72 1.96
C GLN A 165 -9.91 11.09 1.30
N LEU A 166 -10.51 11.29 0.13
CA LEU A 166 -10.43 12.58 -0.57
C LEU A 166 -11.01 13.73 0.25
N ILE A 167 -12.14 13.52 0.92
CA ILE A 167 -12.85 14.57 1.68
C ILE A 167 -12.19 14.84 3.03
N MET A 168 -11.74 13.81 3.73
CA MET A 168 -11.17 13.94 5.08
C MET A 168 -9.66 14.20 5.07
N GLY A 169 -8.99 13.79 3.99
CA GLY A 169 -7.53 13.69 3.95
C GLY A 169 -7.02 12.49 4.75
N ASP A 170 -5.71 12.33 4.76
CA ASP A 170 -5.01 11.36 5.62
C ASP A 170 -3.80 11.99 6.31
N LYS A 171 -3.90 12.11 7.64
CA LYS A 171 -2.83 12.68 8.47
C LYS A 171 -1.58 11.80 8.49
N THR A 172 -1.74 10.49 8.31
CA THR A 172 -0.62 9.54 8.29
C THR A 172 0.23 9.75 7.05
N ASP A 173 -0.41 10.03 5.92
CA ASP A 173 0.25 10.29 4.64
C ASP A 173 0.56 11.78 4.41
N GLY A 174 0.13 12.63 5.33
CA GLY A 174 0.50 14.04 5.38
C GLY A 174 -0.27 14.94 4.43
N TYR A 175 -1.49 14.55 4.03
CA TYR A 175 -2.34 15.41 3.22
C TYR A 175 -3.67 15.74 3.90
N GLU A 176 -4.13 16.94 3.69
CA GLU A 176 -5.39 17.42 4.25
C GLU A 176 -6.50 17.38 3.20
N GLY A 177 -7.69 17.03 3.63
CA GLY A 177 -8.90 17.16 2.83
C GLY A 177 -9.60 18.50 3.10
N ILE A 178 -10.92 18.53 2.96
CA ILE A 178 -11.73 19.73 3.17
C ILE A 178 -11.79 20.05 4.67
N LYS A 179 -11.40 21.25 5.04
CA LYS A 179 -11.37 21.73 6.43
C LYS A 179 -12.73 21.55 7.14
N GLY A 180 -12.69 20.95 8.31
CA GLY A 180 -13.88 20.71 9.13
C GLY A 180 -14.70 19.48 8.73
N MET A 181 -14.28 18.74 7.70
CA MET A 181 -14.89 17.48 7.31
C MET A 181 -14.24 16.32 8.09
N GLY A 182 -14.85 15.94 9.18
CA GLY A 182 -14.50 14.73 9.96
C GLY A 182 -15.49 13.60 9.68
N GLU A 183 -15.27 12.46 10.32
CA GLU A 183 -16.02 11.20 10.14
C GLU A 183 -17.54 11.39 10.06
N SER A 184 -18.13 12.07 11.05
CA SER A 184 -19.59 12.24 11.14
C SER A 184 -20.19 13.07 10.00
N ARG A 185 -19.49 14.13 9.57
CA ARG A 185 -19.96 14.97 8.46
C ARG A 185 -19.80 14.27 7.13
N THR A 186 -18.65 13.63 6.94
CA THR A 186 -18.34 12.87 5.71
C THR A 186 -19.32 11.71 5.54
N SER A 187 -19.61 10.94 6.58
CA SER A 187 -20.58 9.82 6.50
C SER A 187 -21.99 10.28 6.08
N LYS A 188 -22.41 11.50 6.43
CA LYS A 188 -23.69 12.07 5.98
C LYS A 188 -23.66 12.56 4.53
N LEU A 189 -22.48 12.87 4.03
CA LEU A 189 -22.27 13.33 2.67
C LEU A 189 -22.16 12.18 1.66
N LEU A 190 -21.45 11.09 2.02
CA LEU A 190 -21.17 9.94 1.13
C LEU A 190 -22.38 9.43 0.35
N PRO A 191 -23.61 9.29 0.92
CA PRO A 191 -24.76 8.82 0.15
C PRO A 191 -25.17 9.73 -1.01
N LYS A 192 -24.78 11.00 -0.99
CA LYS A 192 -25.10 11.99 -2.03
C LYS A 192 -24.09 11.97 -3.17
N LEU A 193 -22.89 11.46 -2.94
CA LEU A 193 -21.82 11.40 -3.94
C LEU A 193 -21.98 10.14 -4.79
N LYS A 194 -21.89 10.29 -6.11
CA LYS A 194 -22.04 9.20 -7.08
C LYS A 194 -20.81 9.05 -7.99
N SER A 195 -20.02 10.10 -8.13
CA SER A 195 -18.89 10.18 -9.02
C SER A 195 -17.75 11.02 -8.42
N ILE A 196 -16.60 10.99 -9.06
CA ILE A 196 -15.48 11.90 -8.74
C ILE A 196 -15.88 13.36 -9.01
N ASP A 197 -16.66 13.61 -10.05
CA ASP A 197 -17.11 14.96 -10.39
C ASP A 197 -17.96 15.59 -9.27
N ASP A 198 -18.77 14.78 -8.57
CA ASP A 198 -19.51 15.26 -7.39
C ASP A 198 -18.56 15.67 -6.26
N ILE A 199 -17.42 14.99 -6.11
CA ILE A 199 -16.41 15.34 -5.11
C ILE A 199 -15.69 16.62 -5.51
N VAL A 200 -15.32 16.77 -6.80
CA VAL A 200 -14.75 18.01 -7.34
C VAL A 200 -15.69 19.19 -7.11
N ALA A 201 -16.96 19.03 -7.48
CA ALA A 201 -17.97 20.07 -7.25
C ALA A 201 -18.06 20.45 -5.76
N TYR A 202 -18.03 19.45 -4.87
CA TYR A 202 -18.06 19.69 -3.44
C TYR A 202 -16.82 20.45 -2.92
N TYR A 203 -15.61 20.17 -3.49
CA TYR A 203 -14.41 20.95 -3.20
C TYR A 203 -14.59 22.42 -3.58
N ILE A 204 -15.08 22.70 -4.80
CA ILE A 204 -15.31 24.05 -5.32
C ILE A 204 -16.35 24.80 -4.46
N GLU A 205 -17.46 24.16 -4.10
CA GLU A 205 -18.49 24.71 -3.20
C GLU A 205 -17.94 25.11 -1.82
N ASN A 206 -16.88 24.44 -1.36
CA ASN A 206 -16.22 24.73 -0.08
C ASN A 206 -15.01 25.66 -0.21
N GLY A 207 -14.82 26.31 -1.37
CA GLY A 207 -13.81 27.34 -1.59
C GLY A 207 -12.42 26.81 -1.96
N TYR A 208 -12.32 25.58 -2.40
CA TYR A 208 -11.11 24.96 -2.95
C TYR A 208 -11.10 25.06 -4.47
N THR A 209 -9.93 24.89 -5.06
CA THR A 209 -9.74 24.83 -6.51
C THR A 209 -9.70 23.38 -7.01
N GLU A 210 -9.83 23.19 -8.33
CA GLU A 210 -9.58 21.87 -8.94
C GLU A 210 -8.14 21.38 -8.72
N ASP A 211 -7.17 22.29 -8.63
CA ASP A 211 -5.77 21.93 -8.36
C ASP A 211 -5.58 21.43 -6.93
N ASP A 212 -6.29 22.02 -5.95
CA ASP A 212 -6.29 21.50 -4.58
C ASP A 212 -6.84 20.08 -4.54
N PHE A 213 -7.96 19.82 -5.21
CA PHE A 213 -8.51 18.47 -5.35
C PHE A 213 -7.52 17.51 -6.03
N ARG A 214 -6.90 17.94 -7.14
CA ARG A 214 -5.94 17.12 -7.90
C ARG A 214 -4.74 16.71 -7.05
N GLN A 215 -4.22 17.60 -6.21
CA GLN A 215 -3.14 17.28 -5.29
C GLN A 215 -3.54 16.19 -4.30
N VAL A 216 -4.72 16.28 -3.69
CA VAL A 216 -5.24 15.27 -2.76
C VAL A 216 -5.50 13.95 -3.50
N TYR A 217 -6.11 14.02 -4.68
CA TYR A 217 -6.40 12.85 -5.51
C TYR A 217 -5.12 12.06 -5.86
N ASN A 218 -4.06 12.76 -6.30
CA ASN A 218 -2.79 12.13 -6.68
C ASN A 218 -2.08 11.46 -5.48
N GLN A 219 -2.30 11.95 -4.27
CA GLN A 219 -1.75 11.34 -3.06
C GLN A 219 -2.57 10.12 -2.59
N ALA A 220 -3.90 10.20 -2.68
CA ALA A 220 -4.80 9.17 -2.18
C ALA A 220 -5.01 7.99 -3.17
N LYS A 221 -4.82 8.24 -4.47
CA LYS A 221 -5.12 7.24 -5.51
C LYS A 221 -4.12 6.10 -5.52
N ILE A 222 -4.58 4.89 -5.29
CA ILE A 222 -3.84 3.67 -5.59
C ILE A 222 -4.01 3.38 -7.09
N LEU A 223 -2.89 3.27 -7.82
CA LEU A 223 -2.91 3.10 -9.27
C LEU A 223 -3.26 1.67 -9.67
N GLY A 224 -4.13 1.53 -10.66
CA GLY A 224 -4.36 0.26 -11.35
C GLY A 224 -3.44 0.09 -12.55
N LYS A 225 -3.55 -1.05 -13.22
CA LYS A 225 -2.69 -1.42 -14.35
C LYS A 225 -2.70 -0.38 -15.48
N LYS A 226 -3.88 0.16 -15.81
CA LYS A 226 -4.03 1.17 -16.85
C LYS A 226 -3.32 2.46 -16.48
N GLU A 227 -3.57 2.97 -15.28
CA GLU A 227 -2.96 4.21 -14.79
C GLU A 227 -1.45 4.09 -14.66
N ILE A 228 -0.92 2.94 -14.27
CA ILE A 228 0.53 2.68 -14.25
C ILE A 228 1.12 2.77 -15.66
N GLY A 229 0.42 2.26 -16.67
CA GLY A 229 0.83 2.38 -18.07
C GLY A 229 0.88 3.82 -18.56
N GLU A 230 -0.13 4.62 -18.22
CA GLU A 230 -0.21 6.04 -18.53
C GLU A 230 0.87 6.85 -17.79
N LEU A 231 1.09 6.56 -16.50
CA LEU A 231 2.13 7.20 -15.69
C LEU A 231 3.53 7.03 -16.30
N ARG A 232 3.84 5.87 -16.84
CA ARG A 232 5.12 5.64 -17.53
C ARG A 232 5.32 6.58 -18.71
N LEU A 233 4.26 6.87 -19.45
CA LEU A 233 4.33 7.80 -20.59
C LEU A 233 4.57 9.24 -20.12
N GLU A 234 3.93 9.67 -19.04
CA GLU A 234 4.08 11.03 -18.50
C GLU A 234 5.42 11.26 -17.81
N LEU A 235 5.87 10.34 -16.95
CA LEU A 235 7.15 10.44 -16.24
C LEU A 235 8.36 10.40 -17.19
N TYR A 236 8.24 9.73 -18.31
CA TYR A 236 9.31 9.62 -19.30
C TYR A 236 9.19 10.61 -20.47
N GLY A 237 8.27 11.61 -20.35
CA GLY A 237 8.18 12.72 -21.29
C GLY A 237 7.82 12.35 -22.73
N GLY A 238 7.17 11.22 -22.95
CA GLY A 238 6.82 10.75 -24.29
C GLY A 238 8.00 10.27 -25.14
N GLU A 239 9.24 10.48 -24.70
CA GLU A 239 10.42 9.86 -25.29
C GLU A 239 10.59 8.46 -24.70
N LEU A 240 10.70 7.46 -25.56
CA LEU A 240 11.12 6.10 -25.20
C LEU A 240 12.51 6.19 -24.54
N TRP A 241 12.55 6.40 -23.25
CA TRP A 241 13.75 6.20 -22.49
C TRP A 241 14.13 4.74 -22.64
N THR A 242 15.22 4.48 -23.35
CA THR A 242 15.84 3.17 -23.38
C THR A 242 16.38 2.91 -21.99
N ILE A 243 15.54 2.34 -21.12
CA ILE A 243 15.98 1.72 -19.88
C ILE A 243 17.08 0.75 -20.30
N PRO A 244 18.29 0.79 -19.69
CA PRO A 244 19.34 -0.17 -20.00
C PRO A 244 18.72 -1.57 -20.00
N LYS A 245 19.04 -2.38 -21.02
CA LYS A 245 18.45 -3.72 -21.23
C LYS A 245 18.42 -4.60 -19.97
N GLN A 246 19.29 -4.34 -18.99
CA GLN A 246 19.31 -5.02 -17.68
C GLN A 246 18.14 -4.68 -16.75
N GLU A 247 17.49 -3.52 -16.92
CA GLU A 247 16.27 -3.16 -16.17
C GLU A 247 14.99 -3.45 -16.97
N MET A 248 15.10 -3.78 -18.25
CA MET A 248 13.98 -4.11 -19.14
C MET A 248 13.42 -5.54 -18.94
N TRP A 249 14.04 -6.40 -18.16
CA TRP A 249 13.59 -7.78 -17.93
C TRP A 249 12.41 -7.92 -16.96
N LEU A 250 11.76 -6.81 -16.67
CA LEU A 250 10.45 -6.83 -16.02
C LEU A 250 9.35 -6.51 -17.03
N GLU A 251 9.43 -7.15 -18.22
CA GLU A 251 8.27 -7.24 -19.09
C GLU A 251 7.11 -7.88 -18.31
N TRP A 252 5.93 -7.29 -18.49
CA TRP A 252 4.68 -7.81 -18.00
C TRP A 252 4.38 -9.16 -18.65
N TYR A 253 5.07 -10.22 -18.22
CA TYR A 253 4.56 -11.57 -18.37
C TYR A 253 3.67 -11.86 -17.17
N LEU A 254 2.42 -11.52 -17.34
CA LEU A 254 1.27 -12.16 -16.72
C LEU A 254 0.43 -12.76 -17.81
#